data_1e27f8bb242c500cd4ca13599a7cdd75
#
_entry.id   1e27f8bb242c500cd4ca13599a7cdd75
#
_cell.length_a   1.000
_cell.length_b   1.000
_cell.length_c   1.000
_cell.angle_alpha   90.00
_cell.angle_beta   90.00
_cell.angle_gamma   90.00
#
_symmetry.space_group_name_H-M   'P 1'
#
loop_
_entity.id
_entity.type
_entity.pdbx_description
1 polymer ?
#
loop_
_entity_poly.entity_id
_entity_poly.type
_entity_poly.pdbx_seq_one_letter_code
_entity_poly.pdbx_strand_id
1 'polypeptide(L)'
;GGPEGNTYTGRVAKRCNRILKDYVTRSAFHLGFHGPEDLMAEAKKWRENMVEAAAEASEELMNKYLEEGDLSEADILVGLRIRTIAFEIVTMVCGSAFKNKGVQAMLDKVIELMPAPTDIPPTKAEDGDGNEIRLKASDDEKFSALAFKIMTDPFVGQLIFFRVYSGVINAGDTVYNPIKGKKERIGRIVQMHANTREPLTEVRAGDIAAAIGLKEATTGDTLCS
;
A
#
# COMPACT_ATOMS: atom_id res chain seq x y z
N GLY A 1 -22.15 -12.38 24.44
CA GLY A 1 -21.58 -13.70 24.25
C GLY A 1 -22.28 -14.43 23.12
N GLY A 2 -21.91 -14.20 21.86
CA GLY A 2 -22.33 -15.01 20.73
C GLY A 2 -21.26 -16.07 20.42
N PRO A 3 -21.57 -17.16 19.71
CA PRO A 3 -20.64 -18.24 19.50
C PRO A 3 -19.40 -17.75 18.76
N GLU A 4 -18.30 -17.79 19.44
CA GLU A 4 -16.98 -17.48 18.91
C GLU A 4 -16.67 -18.39 17.73
N GLY A 5 -16.49 -17.86 16.57
CA GLY A 5 -15.84 -18.61 15.51
C GLY A 5 -16.38 -18.48 14.10
N ASN A 6 -17.51 -17.83 13.85
CA ASN A 6 -18.11 -17.80 12.51
C ASN A 6 -18.33 -16.39 11.92
N THR A 7 -17.83 -15.35 12.58
CA THR A 7 -17.81 -14.00 12.03
C THR A 7 -16.61 -13.82 11.09
N TYR A 8 -16.74 -12.97 10.08
CA TYR A 8 -15.66 -12.61 9.15
C TYR A 8 -14.39 -12.20 9.91
N THR A 9 -14.53 -11.41 10.97
CA THR A 9 -13.46 -10.99 11.89
C THR A 9 -12.80 -12.17 12.61
N GLY A 10 -13.55 -13.17 13.05
CA GLY A 10 -12.98 -14.37 13.68
C GLY A 10 -12.18 -15.25 12.71
N ARG A 11 -12.62 -15.32 11.45
CA ARG A 11 -11.88 -16.02 10.37
C ARG A 11 -10.62 -15.28 9.97
N VAL A 12 -10.68 -13.96 9.88
CA VAL A 12 -9.51 -13.11 9.61
C VAL A 12 -8.51 -13.22 10.77
N ALA A 13 -8.96 -13.13 12.03
CA ALA A 13 -8.09 -13.28 13.20
C ALA A 13 -7.42 -14.67 13.29
N LYS A 14 -8.15 -15.75 12.98
CA LYS A 14 -7.56 -17.11 12.91
C LYS A 14 -6.56 -17.23 11.74
N ARG A 15 -6.85 -16.61 10.62
CA ARG A 15 -5.94 -16.57 9.45
C ARG A 15 -4.74 -15.67 9.75
N CYS A 16 -4.92 -14.54 10.44
CA CYS A 16 -3.86 -13.69 10.95
C CYS A 16 -2.94 -14.43 11.93
N ASN A 17 -3.49 -15.14 12.93
CA ASN A 17 -2.68 -15.95 13.84
C ASN A 17 -1.89 -17.05 13.13
N ARG A 18 -2.40 -17.56 12.01
CA ARG A 18 -1.73 -18.61 11.25
C ARG A 18 -0.48 -18.07 10.52
N ILE A 19 -0.56 -16.89 9.94
CA ILE A 19 0.55 -16.25 9.21
C ILE A 19 1.50 -15.52 10.17
N LEU A 20 1.01 -15.04 11.32
CA LEU A 20 1.81 -14.56 12.43
C LEU A 20 2.87 -15.57 12.89
N LYS A 21 2.55 -16.86 12.88
CA LYS A 21 3.49 -17.92 13.20
C LYS A 21 4.61 -18.01 12.16
N ASP A 22 4.33 -17.82 10.88
CA ASP A 22 5.33 -17.87 9.80
C ASP A 22 6.38 -16.79 9.92
N TYR A 23 5.97 -15.56 10.21
CA TYR A 23 6.88 -14.44 10.36
C TYR A 23 7.74 -14.52 11.63
N VAL A 24 7.15 -14.89 12.76
CA VAL A 24 7.90 -15.16 14.01
C VAL A 24 8.91 -16.27 13.79
N THR A 25 8.52 -17.31 13.08
CA THR A 25 9.38 -18.43 12.74
C THR A 25 10.55 -18.01 11.86
N ARG A 26 10.30 -17.19 10.84
CA ARG A 26 11.34 -16.67 9.96
C ARG A 26 12.36 -15.79 10.72
N SER A 27 11.88 -14.90 11.56
CA SER A 27 12.73 -14.06 12.44
C SER A 27 13.50 -14.93 13.44
N ALA A 28 12.89 -16.00 13.96
CA ALA A 28 13.52 -16.94 14.86
C ALA A 28 14.62 -17.75 14.17
N PHE A 29 14.40 -18.22 12.95
CA PHE A 29 15.42 -18.96 12.19
C PHE A 29 16.61 -18.08 11.79
N HIS A 30 16.37 -16.82 11.43
CA HIS A 30 17.43 -15.90 10.99
C HIS A 30 18.32 -15.41 12.14
N LEU A 31 17.78 -15.34 13.35
CA LEU A 31 18.49 -14.87 14.53
C LEU A 31 19.07 -15.99 15.41
N GLY A 32 19.06 -17.23 14.96
CA GLY A 32 19.47 -18.38 15.77
C GLY A 32 18.57 -18.61 17.00
N PHE A 33 17.31 -18.22 16.88
CA PHE A 33 16.34 -18.35 17.96
C PHE A 33 15.93 -19.81 18.12
N HIS A 34 16.30 -20.40 19.24
CA HIS A 34 15.75 -21.67 19.69
C HIS A 34 14.38 -21.39 20.34
N GLY A 35 13.33 -21.53 19.54
CA GLY A 35 11.96 -21.49 20.06
C GLY A 35 11.67 -22.70 20.96
N PRO A 36 10.58 -22.69 21.74
CA PRO A 36 10.13 -23.86 22.48
C PRO A 36 10.01 -25.09 21.55
N GLU A 37 10.48 -26.25 22.00
CA GLU A 37 10.52 -27.49 21.19
C GLU A 37 9.14 -27.87 20.66
N ASP A 38 8.10 -27.64 21.43
CA ASP A 38 6.69 -27.90 21.08
C ASP A 38 6.19 -27.05 19.88
N LEU A 39 6.81 -25.91 19.60
CA LEU A 39 6.45 -25.04 18.47
C LEU A 39 7.28 -25.28 17.21
N MET A 40 8.41 -26.00 17.31
CA MET A 40 9.34 -26.17 16.20
C MET A 40 8.75 -26.93 15.02
N ALA A 41 7.96 -27.96 15.28
CA ALA A 41 7.31 -28.75 14.22
C ALA A 41 6.28 -27.90 13.44
N GLU A 42 5.49 -27.12 14.16
CA GLU A 42 4.52 -26.22 13.54
C GLU A 42 5.20 -25.08 12.79
N ALA A 43 6.30 -24.56 13.32
CA ALA A 43 7.12 -23.54 12.70
C ALA A 43 7.69 -23.99 11.35
N LYS A 44 8.25 -25.20 11.27
CA LYS A 44 8.74 -25.79 10.02
C LYS A 44 7.64 -25.94 8.98
N LYS A 45 6.50 -26.49 9.37
CA LYS A 45 5.34 -26.65 8.48
C LYS A 45 4.91 -25.33 7.87
N TRP A 46 4.87 -24.26 8.66
CA TRP A 46 4.45 -22.95 8.15
C TRP A 46 5.52 -22.31 7.24
N ARG A 47 6.80 -22.56 7.53
CA ARG A 47 7.87 -22.14 6.62
C ARG A 47 7.76 -22.84 5.27
N GLU A 48 7.55 -24.16 5.26
CA GLU A 48 7.32 -24.92 4.04
C GLU A 48 6.16 -24.34 3.21
N ASN A 49 5.00 -24.11 3.82
CA ASN A 49 3.86 -23.49 3.14
C ASN A 49 4.18 -22.08 2.56
N MET A 50 5.01 -21.30 3.25
CA MET A 50 5.42 -19.98 2.75
C MET A 50 6.36 -20.11 1.55
N VAL A 51 7.29 -21.05 1.58
CA VAL A 51 8.23 -21.32 0.48
C VAL A 51 7.47 -21.84 -0.74
N GLU A 52 6.54 -22.78 -0.57
CA GLU A 52 5.66 -23.27 -1.63
C GLU A 52 4.85 -22.12 -2.24
N ALA A 53 4.24 -21.27 -1.39
CA ALA A 53 3.50 -20.10 -1.87
C ALA A 53 4.38 -19.12 -2.64
N ALA A 54 5.65 -18.97 -2.32
CA ALA A 54 6.58 -18.14 -3.07
C ALA A 54 6.99 -18.81 -4.39
N ALA A 55 7.22 -20.13 -4.38
CA ALA A 55 7.58 -20.91 -5.56
C ALA A 55 6.51 -20.86 -6.66
N GLU A 56 5.24 -20.86 -6.28
CA GLU A 56 4.09 -20.77 -7.21
C GLU A 56 4.02 -19.44 -8.01
N ALA A 57 4.89 -18.47 -7.71
CA ALA A 57 4.89 -17.18 -8.41
C ALA A 57 5.40 -17.25 -9.85
N SER A 58 6.27 -18.22 -10.17
CA SER A 58 6.80 -18.41 -11.52
C SER A 58 7.32 -19.84 -11.73
N GLU A 59 7.38 -20.27 -13.00
CA GLU A 59 7.97 -21.58 -13.36
C GLU A 59 9.44 -21.68 -12.93
N GLU A 60 10.20 -20.61 -13.01
CA GLU A 60 11.61 -20.57 -12.61
C GLU A 60 11.77 -20.86 -11.11
N LEU A 61 10.98 -20.18 -10.26
CA LEU A 61 11.01 -20.38 -8.82
C LEU A 61 10.51 -21.78 -8.44
N MET A 62 9.50 -22.29 -9.14
CA MET A 62 8.99 -23.63 -8.94
C MET A 62 10.02 -24.70 -9.28
N ASN A 63 10.70 -24.58 -10.42
CA ASN A 63 11.73 -25.52 -10.82
C ASN A 63 12.89 -25.53 -9.81
N LYS A 64 13.33 -24.34 -9.37
CA LYS A 64 14.38 -24.22 -8.36
C LYS A 64 13.97 -24.87 -7.03
N TYR A 65 12.73 -24.67 -6.60
CA TYR A 65 12.20 -25.31 -5.39
C TYR A 65 12.15 -26.84 -5.51
N LEU A 66 11.76 -27.36 -6.69
CA LEU A 66 11.71 -28.83 -6.92
C LEU A 66 13.10 -29.47 -6.99
N GLU A 67 14.10 -28.75 -7.50
CA GLU A 67 15.48 -29.24 -7.61
C GLU A 67 16.24 -29.15 -6.28
N GLU A 68 16.10 -28.05 -5.55
CA GLU A 68 16.89 -27.76 -4.35
C GLU A 68 16.15 -28.12 -3.04
N GLY A 69 14.83 -28.29 -3.09
CA GLY A 69 13.96 -28.55 -1.93
C GLY A 69 13.70 -27.32 -1.04
N ASP A 70 14.27 -26.16 -1.36
CA ASP A 70 14.09 -24.89 -0.67
C ASP A 70 14.38 -23.71 -1.61
N LEU A 71 14.04 -22.49 -1.19
CA LEU A 71 14.34 -21.25 -1.91
C LEU A 71 15.21 -20.34 -1.05
N SER A 72 16.08 -19.57 -1.70
CA SER A 72 16.82 -18.51 -1.00
C SER A 72 15.87 -17.44 -0.44
N GLU A 73 16.32 -16.69 0.57
CA GLU A 73 15.53 -15.60 1.14
C GLU A 73 15.14 -14.54 0.09
N ALA A 74 16.04 -14.26 -0.85
CA ALA A 74 15.79 -13.32 -1.95
C ALA A 74 14.70 -13.86 -2.89
N ASP A 75 14.75 -15.14 -3.25
CA ASP A 75 13.75 -15.79 -4.11
C ASP A 75 12.36 -15.81 -3.43
N ILE A 76 12.31 -16.11 -2.13
CA ILE A 76 11.07 -16.08 -1.35
C ILE A 76 10.46 -14.67 -1.37
N LEU A 77 11.26 -13.63 -1.17
CA LEU A 77 10.79 -12.25 -1.21
C LEU A 77 10.25 -11.87 -2.58
N VAL A 78 10.96 -12.23 -3.65
CA VAL A 78 10.53 -12.00 -5.03
C VAL A 78 9.19 -12.69 -5.29
N GLY A 79 9.08 -13.98 -4.97
CA GLY A 79 7.85 -14.75 -5.17
C GLY A 79 6.66 -14.19 -4.39
N LEU A 80 6.85 -13.88 -3.10
CA LEU A 80 5.81 -13.28 -2.28
C LEU A 80 5.39 -11.91 -2.79
N ARG A 81 6.34 -11.08 -3.28
CA ARG A 81 6.04 -9.77 -3.87
C ARG A 81 5.18 -9.89 -5.13
N ILE A 82 5.59 -10.75 -6.07
CA ILE A 82 4.85 -10.97 -7.32
C ILE A 82 3.40 -11.33 -7.01
N ARG A 83 3.16 -12.30 -6.16
CA ARG A 83 1.81 -12.76 -5.81
C ARG A 83 1.02 -11.75 -4.97
N THR A 84 1.70 -10.96 -4.14
CA THR A 84 1.05 -9.86 -3.39
C THR A 84 0.55 -8.77 -4.33
N ILE A 85 1.37 -8.37 -5.31
CA ILE A 85 1.00 -7.36 -6.31
C ILE A 85 -0.12 -7.87 -7.22
N ALA A 86 -0.12 -9.17 -7.57
CA ALA A 86 -1.19 -9.81 -8.34
C ALA A 86 -2.49 -10.04 -7.53
N PHE A 87 -2.52 -9.71 -6.24
CA PHE A 87 -3.66 -9.97 -5.33
C PHE A 87 -4.01 -11.46 -5.15
N GLU A 88 -3.08 -12.36 -5.45
CA GLU A 88 -3.28 -13.81 -5.26
C GLU A 88 -3.12 -14.22 -3.80
N ILE A 89 -2.24 -13.52 -3.07
CA ILE A 89 -2.00 -13.73 -1.65
C ILE A 89 -2.07 -12.41 -0.88
N VAL A 90 -2.32 -12.52 0.41
CA VAL A 90 -2.19 -11.40 1.36
C VAL A 90 -1.12 -11.75 2.36
N THR A 91 0.01 -11.04 2.29
CA THR A 91 1.09 -11.17 3.26
C THR A 91 0.71 -10.55 4.59
N MET A 92 1.02 -11.26 5.67
CA MET A 92 0.71 -10.80 7.02
C MET A 92 1.95 -10.86 7.90
N VAL A 93 2.13 -9.83 8.72
CA VAL A 93 3.23 -9.72 9.68
C VAL A 93 2.68 -9.47 11.08
N CYS A 94 3.44 -9.81 12.10
CA CYS A 94 3.04 -9.57 13.48
C CYS A 94 4.03 -8.70 14.25
N GLY A 95 3.49 -8.02 15.24
CA GLY A 95 4.29 -7.23 16.13
C GLY A 95 3.51 -6.83 17.39
N SER A 96 4.20 -6.18 18.30
CA SER A 96 3.62 -5.57 19.49
C SER A 96 4.05 -4.12 19.55
N ALA A 97 3.24 -3.21 19.01
CA ALA A 97 3.55 -1.79 18.91
C ALA A 97 3.84 -1.16 20.28
N PHE A 98 3.04 -1.48 21.30
CA PHE A 98 3.25 -1.00 22.66
C PHE A 98 4.58 -1.44 23.28
N LYS A 99 5.12 -2.56 22.83
CA LYS A 99 6.44 -3.07 23.26
C LYS A 99 7.55 -2.74 22.29
N ASN A 100 7.26 -1.96 21.25
CA ASN A 100 8.18 -1.64 20.13
C ASN A 100 8.87 -2.89 19.55
N LYS A 101 8.10 -3.98 19.37
CA LYS A 101 8.59 -5.22 18.79
C LYS A 101 7.98 -5.45 17.42
N GLY A 102 8.81 -5.70 16.41
CA GLY A 102 8.39 -6.00 15.04
C GLY A 102 7.92 -4.78 14.24
N VAL A 103 7.98 -3.55 14.77
CA VAL A 103 7.51 -2.34 14.06
C VAL A 103 8.38 -2.04 12.84
N GLN A 104 9.71 -2.03 13.02
CA GLN A 104 10.66 -1.80 11.93
C GLN A 104 10.54 -2.90 10.87
N ALA A 105 10.51 -4.16 11.31
CA ALA A 105 10.34 -5.29 10.38
C ALA A 105 9.03 -5.22 9.58
N MET A 106 7.95 -4.71 10.17
CA MET A 106 6.69 -4.47 9.45
C MET A 106 6.87 -3.38 8.38
N LEU A 107 7.55 -2.28 8.71
CA LEU A 107 7.83 -1.20 7.75
C LEU A 107 8.72 -1.68 6.60
N ASP A 108 9.74 -2.50 6.90
CA ASP A 108 10.57 -3.13 5.88
C ASP A 108 9.73 -4.00 4.94
N LYS A 109 8.81 -4.80 5.48
CA LYS A 109 7.92 -5.63 4.66
C LYS A 109 6.90 -4.81 3.83
N VAL A 110 6.49 -3.64 4.30
CA VAL A 110 5.70 -2.71 3.47
C VAL A 110 6.50 -2.28 2.24
N ILE A 111 7.78 -1.91 2.42
CA ILE A 111 8.66 -1.50 1.32
C ILE A 111 8.95 -2.69 0.36
N GLU A 112 9.21 -3.86 0.91
CA GLU A 112 9.59 -5.05 0.14
C GLU A 112 8.42 -5.68 -0.64
N LEU A 113 7.21 -5.68 -0.09
CA LEU A 113 6.09 -6.49 -0.60
C LEU A 113 4.94 -5.67 -1.19
N MET A 114 4.77 -4.40 -0.81
CA MET A 114 3.70 -3.57 -1.37
C MET A 114 4.11 -2.95 -2.71
N PRO A 115 3.16 -2.75 -3.65
CA PRO A 115 3.45 -2.14 -4.93
C PRO A 115 3.75 -0.64 -4.78
N ALA A 116 4.78 -0.16 -5.49
CA ALA A 116 4.92 1.26 -5.78
C ALA A 116 3.93 1.68 -6.89
N PRO A 117 3.64 2.99 -7.04
CA PRO A 117 2.78 3.47 -8.14
C PRO A 117 3.24 3.05 -9.54
N THR A 118 4.54 2.80 -9.71
CA THR A 118 5.15 2.32 -10.97
C THR A 118 5.05 0.82 -11.20
N ASP A 119 4.75 0.04 -10.17
CA ASP A 119 4.62 -1.43 -10.26
C ASP A 119 3.23 -1.87 -10.76
N ILE A 120 2.26 -0.96 -10.71
CA ILE A 120 0.88 -1.23 -11.13
C ILE A 120 0.62 -0.73 -12.56
N PRO A 121 -0.30 -1.38 -13.30
CA PRO A 121 -0.70 -0.91 -14.62
C PRO A 121 -1.21 0.54 -14.59
N PRO A 122 -1.05 1.30 -15.69
CA PRO A 122 -1.58 2.65 -15.80
C PRO A 122 -3.07 2.72 -15.45
N THR A 123 -3.45 3.71 -14.65
CA THR A 123 -4.84 3.90 -14.21
C THR A 123 -5.72 4.26 -15.40
N LYS A 124 -6.85 3.57 -15.54
CA LYS A 124 -7.87 3.91 -16.54
C LYS A 124 -8.63 5.13 -16.11
N ALA A 125 -8.83 6.05 -17.04
CA ALA A 125 -9.64 7.25 -16.89
C ALA A 125 -10.39 7.54 -18.20
N GLU A 126 -11.30 8.49 -18.18
CA GLU A 126 -12.00 8.99 -19.36
C GLU A 126 -11.60 10.45 -19.60
N ASP A 127 -11.42 10.82 -20.86
CA ASP A 127 -11.21 12.21 -21.25
C ASP A 127 -12.56 12.97 -21.34
N GLY A 128 -12.49 14.29 -21.67
CA GLY A 128 -13.69 15.11 -21.81
C GLY A 128 -14.65 14.70 -22.94
N ASP A 129 -14.18 13.86 -23.87
CA ASP A 129 -14.93 13.34 -25.01
C ASP A 129 -15.46 11.93 -24.76
N GLY A 130 -15.20 11.35 -23.58
CA GLY A 130 -15.62 9.99 -23.17
C GLY A 130 -14.75 8.86 -23.70
N ASN A 131 -13.54 9.15 -24.18
CA ASN A 131 -12.60 8.12 -24.61
C ASN A 131 -11.80 7.57 -23.42
N GLU A 132 -11.55 6.26 -23.39
CA GLU A 132 -10.66 5.65 -22.39
C GLU A 132 -9.22 6.13 -22.61
N ILE A 133 -8.65 6.74 -21.59
CA ILE A 133 -7.24 7.10 -21.52
C ILE A 133 -6.53 6.33 -20.42
N ARG A 134 -5.21 6.26 -20.47
CA ARG A 134 -4.39 5.59 -19.46
C ARG A 134 -3.41 6.57 -18.85
N LEU A 135 -3.54 6.79 -17.55
CA LEU A 135 -2.67 7.65 -16.77
C LEU A 135 -1.49 6.85 -16.24
N LYS A 136 -0.29 7.17 -16.69
CA LYS A 136 0.95 6.59 -16.15
C LYS A 136 1.38 7.38 -14.92
N ALA A 137 1.94 6.68 -13.94
CA ALA A 137 2.56 7.31 -12.78
C ALA A 137 3.94 7.91 -13.20
N SER A 138 3.89 9.06 -13.88
CA SER A 138 5.06 9.80 -14.38
C SER A 138 4.84 11.29 -14.21
N ASP A 139 5.90 12.01 -13.86
CA ASP A 139 5.89 13.46 -13.72
C ASP A 139 5.75 14.19 -15.06
N ASP A 140 6.14 13.54 -16.17
CA ASP A 140 6.08 14.09 -17.52
C ASP A 140 4.67 14.08 -18.14
N GLU A 141 3.73 13.41 -17.48
CA GLU A 141 2.33 13.32 -17.92
C GLU A 141 1.54 14.56 -17.50
N LYS A 142 0.36 14.74 -18.09
CA LYS A 142 -0.61 15.75 -17.63
C LYS A 142 -1.03 15.47 -16.20
N PHE A 143 -1.18 16.53 -15.41
CA PHE A 143 -1.62 16.38 -14.03
C PHE A 143 -3.02 15.79 -13.94
N SER A 144 -3.15 14.76 -13.12
CA SER A 144 -4.43 14.18 -12.72
C SER A 144 -4.36 13.66 -11.30
N ALA A 145 -5.35 13.98 -10.50
CA ALA A 145 -5.46 13.59 -9.11
C ALA A 145 -6.91 13.30 -8.70
N LEU A 146 -7.09 12.52 -7.67
CA LEU A 146 -8.38 12.23 -7.05
C LEU A 146 -8.44 12.83 -5.66
N ALA A 147 -9.45 13.68 -5.40
CA ALA A 147 -9.80 14.13 -4.07
C ALA A 147 -10.55 13.00 -3.35
N PHE A 148 -9.94 12.37 -2.35
CA PHE A 148 -10.50 11.18 -1.71
C PHE A 148 -11.02 11.41 -0.29
N LYS A 149 -10.67 12.53 0.35
CA LYS A 149 -11.10 12.85 1.72
C LYS A 149 -11.13 14.34 1.94
N ILE A 150 -12.16 14.83 2.63
CA ILE A 150 -12.25 16.19 3.12
C ILE A 150 -12.26 16.18 4.65
N MET A 151 -11.48 17.08 5.23
CA MET A 151 -11.41 17.30 6.67
C MET A 151 -11.59 18.78 6.97
N THR A 152 -12.35 19.12 7.98
CA THR A 152 -12.45 20.52 8.45
C THR A 152 -11.42 20.74 9.55
N ASP A 153 -10.59 21.73 9.36
CA ASP A 153 -9.58 22.16 10.32
C ASP A 153 -9.97 23.53 10.91
N PRO A 154 -9.89 23.72 12.24
CA PRO A 154 -10.33 24.96 12.88
C PRO A 154 -9.52 26.21 12.47
N PHE A 155 -8.28 26.03 11.99
CA PHE A 155 -7.35 27.13 11.69
C PHE A 155 -7.25 27.45 10.20
N VAL A 156 -7.36 26.45 9.34
CA VAL A 156 -7.15 26.62 7.88
C VAL A 156 -8.39 26.34 7.04
N GLY A 157 -9.50 25.94 7.68
CA GLY A 157 -10.73 25.61 7.00
C GLY A 157 -10.71 24.20 6.41
N GLN A 158 -11.12 24.05 5.16
CA GLN A 158 -11.15 22.75 4.51
C GLN A 158 -9.76 22.30 4.07
N LEU A 159 -9.42 21.06 4.43
CA LEU A 159 -8.27 20.29 3.97
C LEU A 159 -8.79 19.22 3.02
N ILE A 160 -8.45 19.31 1.75
CA ILE A 160 -8.85 18.34 0.73
C ILE A 160 -7.66 17.45 0.43
N PHE A 161 -7.74 16.20 0.91
CA PHE A 161 -6.71 15.19 0.64
C PHE A 161 -6.88 14.64 -0.77
N PHE A 162 -5.81 14.66 -1.52
CA PHE A 162 -5.78 14.17 -2.89
C PHE A 162 -4.57 13.27 -3.15
N ARG A 163 -4.74 12.31 -4.06
CA ARG A 163 -3.67 11.46 -4.58
C ARG A 163 -3.40 11.84 -6.02
N VAL A 164 -2.13 12.09 -6.34
CA VAL A 164 -1.69 12.34 -7.71
C VAL A 164 -1.49 11.01 -8.43
N TYR A 165 -2.14 10.83 -9.56
CA TYR A 165 -2.01 9.66 -10.42
C TYR A 165 -1.03 9.87 -11.56
N SER A 166 -0.91 11.12 -12.04
CA SER A 166 0.01 11.51 -13.12
C SER A 166 0.37 12.99 -13.02
N GLY A 167 1.53 13.34 -13.54
CA GLY A 167 2.00 14.72 -13.61
C GLY A 167 2.44 15.31 -12.28
N VAL A 168 2.66 16.62 -12.30
CA VAL A 168 3.11 17.43 -11.15
C VAL A 168 2.18 18.61 -10.98
N ILE A 169 1.95 19.02 -9.73
CA ILE A 169 1.19 20.22 -9.37
C ILE A 169 1.96 21.08 -8.36
N ASN A 170 1.97 22.38 -8.54
CA ASN A 170 2.60 23.33 -7.63
C ASN A 170 1.58 24.08 -6.77
N ALA A 171 2.00 24.50 -5.61
CA ALA A 171 1.19 25.41 -4.80
C ALA A 171 0.95 26.71 -5.57
N GLY A 172 -0.31 27.14 -5.62
CA GLY A 172 -0.73 28.31 -6.40
C GLY A 172 -1.24 28.00 -7.80
N ASP A 173 -1.07 26.79 -8.31
CA ASP A 173 -1.57 26.38 -9.62
C ASP A 173 -3.11 26.30 -9.65
N THR A 174 -3.65 26.37 -10.85
CA THR A 174 -5.08 26.22 -11.11
C THR A 174 -5.36 24.82 -11.65
N VAL A 175 -6.31 24.13 -11.04
CA VAL A 175 -6.82 22.83 -11.47
C VAL A 175 -8.23 22.95 -12.03
N TYR A 176 -8.57 22.07 -12.94
CA TYR A 176 -9.92 21.91 -13.45
C TYR A 176 -10.59 20.72 -12.76
N ASN A 177 -11.82 20.94 -12.30
CA ASN A 177 -12.68 19.88 -11.75
C ASN A 177 -13.73 19.56 -12.82
N PRO A 178 -13.59 18.45 -13.58
CA PRO A 178 -14.50 18.12 -14.67
C PRO A 178 -15.91 17.77 -14.19
N ILE A 179 -16.04 17.22 -12.98
CA ILE A 179 -17.34 16.87 -12.40
C ILE A 179 -18.17 18.12 -12.10
N LYS A 180 -17.52 19.19 -11.65
CA LYS A 180 -18.18 20.47 -11.36
C LYS A 180 -18.16 21.44 -12.54
N GLY A 181 -17.37 21.17 -13.58
CA GLY A 181 -17.15 22.08 -14.71
C GLY A 181 -16.47 23.40 -14.32
N LYS A 182 -15.66 23.39 -13.26
CA LYS A 182 -15.07 24.60 -12.68
C LYS A 182 -13.56 24.53 -12.56
N LYS A 183 -12.91 25.68 -12.72
CA LYS A 183 -11.50 25.86 -12.39
C LYS A 183 -11.36 26.40 -10.97
N GLU A 184 -10.45 25.83 -10.22
CA GLU A 184 -10.14 26.26 -8.86
C GLU A 184 -8.63 26.42 -8.66
N ARG A 185 -8.24 27.36 -7.81
CA ARG A 185 -6.84 27.57 -7.47
C ARG A 185 -6.48 26.85 -6.19
N ILE A 186 -5.45 26.04 -6.23
CA ILE A 186 -4.83 25.46 -5.02
C ILE A 186 -4.04 26.58 -4.33
N GLY A 187 -4.50 27.02 -3.17
CA GLY A 187 -3.81 28.09 -2.43
C GLY A 187 -2.49 27.60 -1.84
N ARG A 188 -2.53 26.54 -1.06
CA ARG A 188 -1.38 25.90 -0.42
C ARG A 188 -1.51 24.39 -0.50
N ILE A 189 -0.37 23.72 -0.54
CA ILE A 189 -0.29 22.27 -0.43
C ILE A 189 0.50 21.94 0.83
N VAL A 190 0.03 20.94 1.57
CA VAL A 190 0.67 20.51 2.81
C VAL A 190 0.76 18.97 2.87
N GLN A 191 1.86 18.48 3.40
CA GLN A 191 1.97 17.11 3.86
C GLN A 191 1.52 17.05 5.32
N MET A 192 0.71 16.03 5.64
CA MET A 192 0.18 15.85 6.98
C MET A 192 0.94 14.76 7.71
N HIS A 193 1.53 15.12 8.86
CA HIS A 193 2.10 14.18 9.82
C HIS A 193 1.30 14.28 11.12
N ALA A 194 0.34 13.38 11.29
CA ALA A 194 -0.66 13.48 12.37
C ALA A 194 -1.34 14.87 12.34
N ASN A 195 -1.08 15.72 13.33
CA ASN A 195 -1.65 17.08 13.42
C ASN A 195 -0.69 18.17 12.88
N THR A 196 0.53 17.79 12.48
CA THR A 196 1.52 18.73 11.94
C THR A 196 1.32 18.90 10.44
N ARG A 197 1.36 20.14 9.97
CA ARG A 197 1.25 20.51 8.55
C ARG A 197 2.60 21.00 8.07
N GLU A 198 3.16 20.30 7.11
CA GLU A 198 4.42 20.65 6.48
C GLU A 198 4.15 21.22 5.08
N PRO A 199 4.47 22.49 4.81
CA PRO A 199 4.22 23.09 3.50
C PRO A 199 5.01 22.42 2.40
N LEU A 200 4.35 22.10 1.30
CA LEU A 200 4.96 21.61 0.06
C LEU A 200 4.88 22.67 -1.02
N THR A 201 5.93 22.78 -1.82
CA THR A 201 5.96 23.61 -3.03
C THR A 201 5.37 22.90 -4.22
N GLU A 202 5.58 21.60 -4.32
CA GLU A 202 5.10 20.73 -5.40
C GLU A 202 4.69 19.36 -4.88
N VAL A 203 3.87 18.65 -5.64
CA VAL A 203 3.48 17.24 -5.41
C VAL A 203 3.52 16.50 -6.74
N ARG A 204 4.06 15.28 -6.73
CA ARG A 204 4.39 14.48 -7.90
C ARG A 204 3.50 13.24 -8.05
N ALA A 205 3.59 12.59 -9.21
CA ALA A 205 2.88 11.35 -9.48
C ALA A 205 3.14 10.29 -8.39
N GLY A 206 2.06 9.75 -7.80
CA GLY A 206 2.10 8.75 -6.73
C GLY A 206 1.98 9.33 -5.31
N ASP A 207 2.19 10.62 -5.13
CA ASP A 207 2.12 11.28 -3.83
C ASP A 207 0.69 11.47 -3.33
N ILE A 208 0.58 11.62 -2.02
CA ILE A 208 -0.64 12.03 -1.31
C ILE A 208 -0.33 13.30 -0.54
N ALA A 209 -1.15 14.33 -0.74
CA ALA A 209 -1.05 15.59 -0.04
C ALA A 209 -2.43 16.16 0.31
N ALA A 210 -2.47 17.28 1.02
CA ALA A 210 -3.69 18.00 1.29
C ALA A 210 -3.62 19.42 0.70
N ALA A 211 -4.67 19.79 -0.04
CA ALA A 211 -4.86 21.13 -0.60
C ALA A 211 -5.69 22.02 0.33
N ILE A 212 -5.29 23.29 0.42
CA ILE A 212 -6.01 24.33 1.11
C ILE A 212 -6.40 25.39 0.07
N GLY A 213 -7.66 25.80 0.08
CA GLY A 213 -8.14 26.85 -0.80
C GLY A 213 -9.07 26.39 -1.91
N LEU A 214 -9.23 25.10 -2.13
CA LEU A 214 -10.29 24.55 -2.96
C LEU A 214 -11.63 24.70 -2.24
N LYS A 215 -12.64 25.22 -2.92
CA LYS A 215 -13.95 25.54 -2.32
C LYS A 215 -15.08 24.65 -2.78
N GLU A 216 -14.97 24.16 -4.01
CA GLU A 216 -16.04 23.41 -4.68
C GLU A 216 -15.74 21.91 -4.73
N ALA A 217 -14.46 21.52 -4.61
CA ALA A 217 -14.06 20.14 -4.68
C ALA A 217 -14.68 19.31 -3.55
N THR A 218 -15.21 18.14 -3.89
CA THR A 218 -15.82 17.16 -2.97
C THR A 218 -15.11 15.81 -3.06
N THR A 219 -15.38 14.94 -2.08
CA THR A 219 -14.82 13.56 -2.10
C THR A 219 -15.30 12.80 -3.34
N GLY A 220 -14.36 12.25 -4.09
CA GLY A 220 -14.61 11.56 -5.35
C GLY A 220 -14.36 12.41 -6.59
N ASP A 221 -14.11 13.73 -6.43
CA ASP A 221 -13.85 14.61 -7.56
C ASP A 221 -12.46 14.40 -8.14
N THR A 222 -12.38 14.46 -9.47
CA THR A 222 -11.11 14.50 -10.21
C THR A 222 -10.61 15.95 -10.28
N LEU A 223 -9.31 16.11 -10.09
CA LEU A 223 -8.61 17.37 -10.29
C LEU A 223 -7.58 17.17 -11.40
N CYS A 224 -7.63 17.96 -12.46
CA CYS A 224 -6.71 17.81 -13.61
C CYS A 224 -6.23 19.18 -14.13
N SER A 225 -5.23 19.15 -15.04
CA SER A 225 -4.72 20.35 -15.73
C SER A 225 -5.59 20.74 -16.93
#